data_6f4fb6a797000a4538e7d19e8e205c6a
#
_entry.id   6f4fb6a797000a4538e7d19e8e205c6a
#
_cell.length_a   1.000
_cell.length_b   1.000
_cell.length_c   1.000
_cell.angle_alpha   90.00
_cell.angle_beta   90.00
_cell.angle_gamma   90.00
#
_symmetry.space_group_name_H-M   'P 1'
#
loop_
_entity.id
_entity.type
_entity.pdbx_description
1 polymer ?
#
loop_
_entity_poly.entity_id
_entity_poly.type
_entity_poly.pdbx_seq_one_letter_code
_entity_poly.pdbx_strand_id
1 'polypeptide(L)'
;MVRHPSTTAGIFARRFFARTVLLATALVFGSAIATEENAELAPLASHWLLLDIARSGASLVAVGDHGHILVSTDQGNTWTQSPAPTRAMLTGVAFPDPLHGWTVGHDGVILATVDGGKTWRRQDDGKNSDAIYLDVFFHDAAHGFVVGAYGKFLATDDGGKTWTARQPAVGEVHYNRITAGPEGHLYLAGEGGTLLISTDGGSNWTKSEVPYEGSLFGALPLDQGGIIVYGLRGHILRSDDHGANWTPHNSETKVLIMGGLRLKNGLIILGGQGGNFFLSRDSGKTFTLWQQTGFGTSVADLIEAEDGSVVTVGEAGAVRIKLP
;
A
#
# COMPACT_ATOMS: atom_id res chain seq x y z
N MET A 1 1.68 -96.31 -29.92
CA MET A 1 2.79 -97.24 -30.17
C MET A 1 4.06 -96.69 -29.62
N VAL A 2 4.55 -97.26 -28.54
CA VAL A 2 5.90 -97.71 -28.28
C VAL A 2 6.91 -96.61 -27.95
N ARG A 3 7.20 -96.56 -26.72
CA ARG A 3 8.32 -96.88 -25.82
C ARG A 3 9.33 -95.79 -25.56
N HIS A 4 9.51 -95.57 -24.27
CA HIS A 4 10.72 -95.21 -23.51
C HIS A 4 11.97 -96.04 -23.92
N PRO A 5 13.21 -95.72 -23.50
CA PRO A 5 13.60 -95.36 -22.15
C PRO A 5 14.80 -94.35 -22.04
N SER A 6 14.89 -93.72 -20.89
CA SER A 6 15.91 -93.71 -19.82
C SER A 6 17.39 -93.48 -20.22
N THR A 7 18.09 -92.58 -19.58
CA THR A 7 19.14 -92.91 -18.61
C THR A 7 19.73 -91.64 -17.96
N THR A 8 19.77 -91.67 -16.66
CA THR A 8 20.55 -91.08 -15.60
C THR A 8 21.96 -90.59 -15.88
N ALA A 9 22.34 -89.46 -15.31
CA ALA A 9 23.54 -89.17 -14.47
C ALA A 9 23.57 -87.68 -14.26
N GLY A 10 23.47 -87.11 -13.14
CA GLY A 10 24.23 -87.11 -11.94
C GLY A 10 25.35 -86.08 -11.98
N ILE A 11 25.33 -85.12 -11.11
CA ILE A 11 26.49 -84.59 -10.38
C ILE A 11 26.46 -83.11 -10.13
N PHE A 12 26.48 -82.81 -8.84
CA PHE A 12 26.97 -81.63 -8.10
C PHE A 12 26.33 -80.26 -8.23
N ALA A 13 25.70 -79.93 -7.11
CA ALA A 13 25.32 -78.60 -6.63
C ALA A 13 26.54 -77.72 -6.43
N ARG A 14 26.40 -76.50 -6.91
CA ARG A 14 27.05 -75.35 -6.28
C ARG A 14 26.00 -74.22 -6.11
N ARG A 15 25.58 -74.06 -4.83
CA ARG A 15 24.78 -72.94 -4.40
C ARG A 15 25.63 -71.68 -4.45
N PHE A 16 25.33 -70.77 -5.39
CA PHE A 16 25.73 -69.38 -5.34
C PHE A 16 24.57 -68.55 -4.72
N PHE A 17 24.77 -68.13 -3.48
CA PHE A 17 23.96 -67.12 -2.83
C PHE A 17 24.29 -65.77 -3.47
N ALA A 18 23.48 -65.29 -4.39
CA ALA A 18 23.50 -63.88 -4.83
C ALA A 18 22.76 -63.07 -3.77
N ARG A 19 23.52 -62.38 -2.91
CA ARG A 19 22.97 -61.32 -2.06
C ARG A 19 22.62 -60.13 -2.95
N THR A 20 21.32 -59.96 -3.23
CA THR A 20 20.79 -58.75 -3.81
C THR A 20 20.78 -57.65 -2.73
N VAL A 21 21.74 -56.72 -2.81
CA VAL A 21 21.74 -55.53 -1.99
C VAL A 21 20.74 -54.58 -2.64
N LEU A 22 19.55 -54.40 -2.05
CA LEU A 22 18.62 -53.36 -2.40
C LEU A 22 19.21 -52.04 -1.86
N LEU A 23 19.78 -51.20 -2.74
CA LEU A 23 20.09 -49.80 -2.44
C LEU A 23 18.76 -49.01 -2.44
N ALA A 24 18.21 -48.77 -1.27
CA ALA A 24 17.12 -47.83 -1.10
C ALA A 24 17.71 -46.42 -1.21
N THR A 25 17.63 -45.80 -2.39
CA THR A 25 17.85 -44.39 -2.58
C THR A 25 16.67 -43.64 -1.95
N ALA A 26 16.86 -43.13 -0.73
CA ALA A 26 15.95 -42.16 -0.12
C ALA A 26 16.07 -40.86 -0.93
N LEU A 27 15.07 -40.60 -1.79
CA LEU A 27 14.83 -39.26 -2.36
C LEU A 27 14.43 -38.35 -1.21
N VAL A 28 15.39 -37.61 -0.68
CA VAL A 28 15.11 -36.47 0.18
C VAL A 28 14.48 -35.40 -0.73
N PHE A 29 13.17 -35.34 -0.74
CA PHE A 29 12.47 -34.13 -1.24
C PHE A 29 12.83 -33.00 -0.27
N GLY A 30 13.90 -32.29 -0.55
CA GLY A 30 14.13 -30.99 0.03
C GLY A 30 12.95 -30.09 -0.37
N SER A 31 12.07 -29.78 0.58
CA SER A 31 11.16 -28.65 0.44
C SER A 31 12.06 -27.45 0.14
N ALA A 32 12.01 -26.93 -1.09
CA ALA A 32 12.57 -25.64 -1.37
C ALA A 32 11.81 -24.65 -0.47
N ILE A 33 12.43 -24.28 0.64
CA ILE A 33 12.01 -23.12 1.39
C ILE A 33 12.24 -21.99 0.38
N ALA A 34 11.16 -21.41 -0.14
CA ALA A 34 11.25 -20.17 -0.90
C ALA A 34 11.99 -19.20 0.04
N THR A 35 13.20 -18.83 -0.32
CA THR A 35 13.94 -17.79 0.39
C THR A 35 13.12 -16.53 0.19
N GLU A 36 12.56 -15.99 1.28
CA GLU A 36 11.95 -14.66 1.24
C GLU A 36 12.99 -13.72 0.63
N GLU A 37 12.64 -13.15 -0.53
CA GLU A 37 13.51 -12.18 -1.17
C GLU A 37 13.41 -10.87 -0.40
N ASN A 38 14.39 -10.62 0.44
CA ASN A 38 14.50 -9.36 1.17
C ASN A 38 14.81 -8.20 0.21
N ALA A 39 14.33 -7.01 0.52
CA ALA A 39 14.72 -5.78 -0.16
C ALA A 39 16.25 -5.60 -0.09
N GLU A 40 16.86 -5.21 -1.20
CA GLU A 40 18.27 -4.86 -1.21
C GLU A 40 18.47 -3.49 -0.57
N LEU A 41 19.49 -3.36 0.29
CA LEU A 41 19.88 -2.08 0.84
C LEU A 41 20.61 -1.29 -0.25
N ALA A 42 19.97 -0.23 -0.75
CA ALA A 42 20.46 0.59 -1.84
C ALA A 42 20.90 1.98 -1.32
N PRO A 43 22.13 2.43 -1.59
CA PRO A 43 22.61 3.74 -1.12
C PRO A 43 21.77 4.94 -1.57
N LEU A 44 21.05 4.79 -2.69
CA LEU A 44 20.20 5.83 -3.28
C LEU A 44 18.71 5.52 -3.19
N ALA A 45 18.29 4.63 -2.28
CA ALA A 45 16.88 4.26 -2.12
C ALA A 45 15.96 5.46 -1.94
N SER A 46 16.42 6.54 -1.30
CA SER A 46 15.63 7.77 -1.13
C SER A 46 15.40 8.58 -2.41
N HIS A 47 16.04 8.21 -3.52
CA HIS A 47 15.87 8.82 -4.85
C HIS A 47 15.09 7.91 -5.82
N TRP A 48 14.60 6.76 -5.34
CA TRP A 48 13.79 5.85 -6.14
C TRP A 48 12.31 6.14 -5.93
N LEU A 49 11.46 5.54 -6.78
CA LEU A 49 10.02 5.73 -6.69
C LEU A 49 9.51 5.37 -5.29
N LEU A 50 8.92 6.36 -4.63
CA LEU A 50 8.19 6.21 -3.37
C LEU A 50 6.73 6.56 -3.60
N LEU A 51 5.82 5.82 -2.96
CA LEU A 51 4.40 5.92 -3.24
C LEU A 51 3.57 6.48 -2.09
N ASP A 52 4.03 6.27 -0.86
CA ASP A 52 3.30 6.75 0.32
C ASP A 52 4.24 7.16 1.44
N ILE A 53 3.77 8.03 2.33
CA ILE A 53 4.54 8.56 3.46
C ILE A 53 3.64 8.77 4.68
N ALA A 54 4.09 8.28 5.84
CA ALA A 54 3.38 8.44 7.10
C ALA A 54 4.28 8.95 8.23
N ARG A 55 3.67 9.44 9.29
CA ARG A 55 4.35 9.88 10.51
C ARG A 55 4.34 8.79 11.57
N SER A 56 5.52 8.45 12.09
CA SER A 56 5.72 7.57 13.24
C SER A 56 6.34 8.39 14.39
N GLY A 57 5.52 8.96 15.24
CA GLY A 57 5.99 9.89 16.27
C GLY A 57 6.67 11.12 15.67
N ALA A 58 7.93 11.34 16.01
CA ALA A 58 8.76 12.41 15.42
C ALA A 58 9.40 12.02 14.08
N SER A 59 9.35 10.75 13.69
CA SER A 59 9.96 10.25 12.46
C SER A 59 8.96 10.27 11.30
N LEU A 60 9.50 10.26 10.08
CA LEU A 60 8.74 10.02 8.85
C LEU A 60 9.14 8.65 8.30
N VAL A 61 8.17 7.92 7.77
CA VAL A 61 8.38 6.61 7.12
C VAL A 61 7.79 6.69 5.72
N ALA A 62 8.59 6.39 4.70
CA ALA A 62 8.18 6.37 3.31
C ALA A 62 8.39 4.98 2.70
N VAL A 63 7.49 4.57 1.81
CA VAL A 63 7.51 3.25 1.18
C VAL A 63 7.37 3.35 -0.34
N GLY A 64 7.87 2.34 -1.06
CA GLY A 64 7.77 2.36 -2.51
C GLY A 64 8.31 1.13 -3.21
N ASP A 65 8.91 1.36 -4.37
CA ASP A 65 9.37 0.31 -5.27
C ASP A 65 10.46 -0.56 -4.64
N HIS A 66 10.61 -1.81 -5.12
CA HIS A 66 11.60 -2.80 -4.68
C HIS A 66 11.56 -3.13 -3.18
N GLY A 67 10.42 -2.95 -2.51
CA GLY A 67 10.27 -3.18 -1.07
C GLY A 67 10.98 -2.12 -0.22
N HIS A 68 11.29 -0.95 -0.79
CA HIS A 68 11.97 0.11 -0.04
C HIS A 68 11.08 0.65 1.06
N ILE A 69 11.62 0.64 2.28
CA ILE A 69 11.07 1.31 3.45
C ILE A 69 12.16 2.24 3.98
N LEU A 70 11.87 3.52 4.03
CA LEU A 70 12.81 4.57 4.42
C LEU A 70 12.33 5.27 5.68
N VAL A 71 13.22 5.51 6.62
CA VAL A 71 12.94 6.22 7.86
C VAL A 71 13.78 7.49 7.91
N SER A 72 13.15 8.61 8.21
CA SER A 72 13.80 9.89 8.50
C SER A 72 13.49 10.30 9.94
N THR A 73 14.54 10.61 10.71
CA THR A 73 14.42 11.13 12.09
C THR A 73 14.67 12.64 12.18
N ASP A 74 14.88 13.29 11.04
CA ASP A 74 15.20 14.70 10.90
C ASP A 74 14.24 15.43 9.94
N GLN A 75 12.98 14.99 9.94
CA GLN A 75 11.87 15.60 9.19
C GLN A 75 12.10 15.61 7.65
N GLY A 76 12.70 14.53 7.11
CA GLY A 76 12.90 14.33 5.67
C GLY A 76 14.15 14.99 5.11
N ASN A 77 15.12 15.43 5.95
CA ASN A 77 16.41 15.92 5.45
C ASN A 77 17.32 14.77 5.05
N THR A 78 17.35 13.70 5.85
CA THR A 78 18.10 12.47 5.53
C THR A 78 17.22 11.23 5.74
N TRP A 79 17.54 10.16 5.03
CA TRP A 79 16.78 8.93 5.03
C TRP A 79 17.69 7.71 5.23
N THR A 80 17.23 6.77 6.03
CA THR A 80 17.88 5.48 6.24
C THR A 80 16.91 4.37 5.81
N GLN A 81 17.38 3.43 5.00
CA GLN A 81 16.57 2.30 4.58
C GLN A 81 16.48 1.25 5.70
N SER A 82 15.25 0.85 6.04
CA SER A 82 14.98 -0.29 6.93
C SER A 82 14.96 -1.60 6.12
N PRO A 83 15.49 -2.71 6.68
CA PRO A 83 15.32 -4.02 6.07
C PRO A 83 13.84 -4.40 5.97
N ALA A 84 13.42 -4.88 4.81
CA ALA A 84 12.07 -5.35 4.57
C ALA A 84 12.10 -6.78 3.99
N PRO A 85 11.25 -7.70 4.50
CA PRO A 85 11.20 -9.09 4.03
C PRO A 85 10.35 -9.22 2.75
N THR A 86 10.60 -8.36 1.77
CA THR A 86 9.95 -8.37 0.45
C THR A 86 10.69 -7.50 -0.54
N ARG A 87 10.54 -7.78 -1.85
CA ARG A 87 10.90 -6.91 -2.97
C ARG A 87 9.69 -6.37 -3.71
N ALA A 88 8.49 -6.77 -3.30
CA ALA A 88 7.26 -6.26 -3.89
C ALA A 88 7.17 -4.73 -3.73
N MET A 89 6.54 -4.07 -4.68
CA MET A 89 6.22 -2.65 -4.59
C MET A 89 5.28 -2.41 -3.41
N LEU A 90 5.68 -1.53 -2.49
CA LEU A 90 4.87 -1.10 -1.36
C LEU A 90 4.12 0.19 -1.73
N THR A 91 2.82 0.20 -1.50
CA THR A 91 1.88 1.21 -2.02
C THR A 91 1.26 2.08 -0.95
N GLY A 92 1.17 1.58 0.27
CA GLY A 92 0.56 2.30 1.40
C GLY A 92 1.28 2.03 2.71
N VAL A 93 1.33 3.02 3.61
CA VAL A 93 1.91 2.91 4.94
C VAL A 93 1.10 3.71 5.96
N ALA A 94 0.81 3.11 7.11
CA ALA A 94 0.05 3.75 8.19
C ALA A 94 0.69 3.51 9.56
N PHE A 95 0.62 4.55 10.40
CA PHE A 95 1.03 4.51 11.80
C PHE A 95 -0.06 5.16 12.67
N PRO A 96 -0.88 4.39 13.41
CA PRO A 96 -1.85 4.96 14.35
C PRO A 96 -1.18 5.49 15.62
N ASP A 97 0.03 5.02 15.92
CA ASP A 97 0.86 5.46 17.04
C ASP A 97 2.37 5.45 16.68
N PRO A 98 3.28 5.97 17.55
CA PRO A 98 4.70 6.07 17.23
C PRO A 98 5.44 4.72 17.04
N LEU A 99 4.87 3.60 17.45
CA LEU A 99 5.55 2.29 17.46
C LEU A 99 4.95 1.31 16.46
N HIS A 100 3.62 1.27 16.37
CA HIS A 100 2.91 0.31 15.55
C HIS A 100 2.63 0.90 14.16
N GLY A 101 3.02 0.15 13.13
CA GLY A 101 2.78 0.55 11.74
C GLY A 101 2.60 -0.65 10.83
N TRP A 102 1.94 -0.40 9.71
CA TRP A 102 1.70 -1.40 8.66
C TRP A 102 2.01 -0.80 7.30
N THR A 103 2.50 -1.64 6.41
CA THR A 103 2.65 -1.31 4.99
C THR A 103 2.13 -2.46 4.15
N VAL A 104 1.56 -2.11 3.02
CA VAL A 104 0.95 -3.06 2.08
C VAL A 104 1.43 -2.81 0.66
N GLY A 105 1.22 -3.78 -0.22
CA GLY A 105 1.62 -3.59 -1.60
C GLY A 105 1.18 -4.71 -2.54
N HIS A 106 1.92 -4.82 -3.63
CA HIS A 106 1.74 -5.87 -4.61
C HIS A 106 2.06 -7.25 -4.02
N ASP A 107 1.71 -8.30 -4.75
CA ASP A 107 1.95 -9.71 -4.35
C ASP A 107 1.29 -10.07 -3.01
N GLY A 108 0.21 -9.37 -2.65
CA GLY A 108 -0.52 -9.58 -1.41
C GLY A 108 0.25 -9.28 -0.13
N VAL A 109 1.33 -8.50 -0.23
CA VAL A 109 2.20 -8.23 0.90
C VAL A 109 1.52 -7.36 1.93
N ILE A 110 1.58 -7.79 3.19
CA ILE A 110 1.26 -7.02 4.39
C ILE A 110 2.42 -7.16 5.36
N LEU A 111 3.08 -6.07 5.71
CA LEU A 111 4.12 -6.04 6.72
C LEU A 111 3.67 -5.22 7.93
N ALA A 112 4.17 -5.58 9.11
CA ALA A 112 3.94 -4.83 10.35
C ALA A 112 5.24 -4.55 11.08
N THR A 113 5.26 -3.42 11.79
CA THR A 113 6.32 -3.01 12.72
C THR A 113 5.74 -2.73 14.10
N VAL A 114 6.56 -2.90 15.15
CA VAL A 114 6.24 -2.53 16.53
C VAL A 114 7.34 -1.65 17.16
N ASP A 115 8.23 -1.14 16.33
CA ASP A 115 9.40 -0.35 16.75
C ASP A 115 9.58 0.95 15.93
N GLY A 116 8.48 1.45 15.37
CA GLY A 116 8.46 2.71 14.61
C GLY A 116 9.09 2.63 13.23
N GLY A 117 9.03 1.45 12.60
CA GLY A 117 9.50 1.24 11.23
C GLY A 117 10.97 0.83 11.13
N LYS A 118 11.64 0.51 12.24
CA LYS A 118 13.04 0.06 12.23
C LYS A 118 13.18 -1.37 11.73
N THR A 119 12.24 -2.25 12.13
CA THR A 119 12.15 -3.63 11.67
C THR A 119 10.73 -3.98 11.24
N TRP A 120 10.61 -4.87 10.26
CA TRP A 120 9.32 -5.24 9.66
C TRP A 120 9.19 -6.76 9.60
N ARG A 121 7.97 -7.26 9.78
CA ARG A 121 7.63 -8.67 9.71
C ARG A 121 6.41 -8.87 8.82
N ARG A 122 6.41 -9.94 8.03
CA ARG A 122 5.25 -10.33 7.23
C ARG A 122 4.09 -10.73 8.13
N GLN A 123 2.89 -10.31 7.75
CA GLN A 123 1.61 -10.70 8.36
C GLN A 123 0.66 -11.36 7.35
N ASP A 124 0.99 -11.34 6.07
CA ASP A 124 0.27 -12.15 5.09
C ASP A 124 0.65 -13.64 5.23
N ASP A 125 -0.26 -14.52 4.83
CA ASP A 125 -0.07 -15.97 4.88
C ASP A 125 0.38 -16.57 3.53
N GLY A 126 0.74 -15.72 2.56
CA GLY A 126 1.15 -16.09 1.20
C GLY A 126 0.03 -16.65 0.31
N LYS A 127 -1.21 -16.73 0.79
CA LYS A 127 -2.34 -17.28 0.01
C LYS A 127 -2.92 -16.30 -1.00
N ASN A 128 -2.65 -15.02 -0.85
CA ASN A 128 -3.16 -13.95 -1.71
C ASN A 128 -2.04 -13.31 -2.55
N SER A 129 -1.07 -14.10 -3.00
CA SER A 129 0.12 -13.62 -3.74
C SER A 129 -0.19 -12.92 -5.07
N ASP A 130 -1.42 -13.00 -5.56
CA ASP A 130 -1.93 -12.29 -6.73
C ASP A 130 -2.68 -10.99 -6.38
N ALA A 131 -2.88 -10.70 -5.08
CA ALA A 131 -3.57 -9.51 -4.66
C ALA A 131 -2.69 -8.26 -4.83
N ILE A 132 -3.32 -7.16 -5.22
CA ILE A 132 -2.71 -5.83 -5.28
C ILE A 132 -3.41 -4.98 -4.24
N TYR A 133 -2.75 -4.79 -3.10
CA TYR A 133 -3.21 -3.83 -2.10
C TYR A 133 -2.70 -2.44 -2.49
N LEU A 134 -3.52 -1.41 -2.28
CA LEU A 134 -3.23 -0.04 -2.69
C LEU A 134 -3.05 0.89 -1.51
N ASP A 135 -3.79 0.65 -0.41
CA ASP A 135 -3.67 1.48 0.79
C ASP A 135 -4.01 0.71 2.07
N VAL A 136 -3.57 1.24 3.20
CA VAL A 136 -3.77 0.67 4.54
C VAL A 136 -4.10 1.78 5.53
N PHE A 137 -5.06 1.51 6.40
CA PHE A 137 -5.49 2.41 7.47
C PHE A 137 -5.65 1.66 8.78
N PHE A 138 -5.23 2.27 9.88
CA PHE A 138 -5.44 1.75 11.23
C PHE A 138 -6.00 2.85 12.15
N HIS A 139 -7.04 2.53 12.90
CA HIS A 139 -7.59 3.38 13.96
C HIS A 139 -6.66 3.40 15.18
N ASP A 140 -6.15 2.23 15.53
CA ASP A 140 -5.27 1.95 16.66
C ASP A 140 -4.41 0.71 16.35
N ALA A 141 -3.66 0.21 17.32
CA ALA A 141 -2.79 -0.95 17.12
C ALA A 141 -3.53 -2.28 16.88
N ALA A 142 -4.86 -2.33 16.98
CA ALA A 142 -5.66 -3.54 16.79
C ALA A 142 -6.57 -3.49 15.57
N HIS A 143 -7.18 -2.33 15.29
CA HIS A 143 -8.26 -2.22 14.31
C HIS A 143 -7.81 -1.49 13.05
N GLY A 144 -7.94 -2.14 11.91
CA GLY A 144 -7.50 -1.55 10.65
C GLY A 144 -8.11 -2.18 9.41
N PHE A 145 -7.83 -1.56 8.27
CA PHE A 145 -8.30 -1.94 6.95
C PHE A 145 -7.16 -1.96 5.95
N VAL A 146 -7.24 -2.88 5.00
CA VAL A 146 -6.43 -2.91 3.78
C VAL A 146 -7.38 -2.86 2.60
N VAL A 147 -7.11 -1.96 1.67
CA VAL A 147 -7.91 -1.79 0.46
C VAL A 147 -7.04 -1.94 -0.78
N GLY A 148 -7.67 -2.28 -1.92
CA GLY A 148 -6.87 -2.51 -3.11
C GLY A 148 -7.67 -2.70 -4.38
N ALA A 149 -6.99 -3.26 -5.38
CA ALA A 149 -7.54 -3.51 -6.70
C ALA A 149 -8.66 -4.56 -6.66
N TYR A 150 -9.56 -4.48 -7.64
CA TYR A 150 -10.64 -5.46 -7.86
C TYR A 150 -11.51 -5.69 -6.62
N GLY A 151 -11.88 -4.63 -5.91
CA GLY A 151 -12.75 -4.68 -4.75
C GLY A 151 -12.11 -5.29 -3.50
N LYS A 152 -10.79 -5.45 -3.46
CA LYS A 152 -10.11 -5.97 -2.27
C LYS A 152 -10.35 -5.03 -1.09
N PHE A 153 -10.95 -5.58 -0.03
CA PHE A 153 -11.18 -4.90 1.23
C PHE A 153 -11.05 -5.92 2.37
N LEU A 154 -10.03 -5.74 3.19
CA LEU A 154 -9.77 -6.59 4.36
C LEU A 154 -9.91 -5.77 5.62
N ALA A 155 -10.37 -6.38 6.70
CA ALA A 155 -10.42 -5.79 8.04
C ALA A 155 -9.70 -6.70 9.04
N THR A 156 -9.10 -6.09 10.05
CA THR A 156 -8.52 -6.77 11.21
C THR A 156 -9.00 -6.13 12.50
N ASP A 157 -9.16 -6.95 13.53
CA ASP A 157 -9.49 -6.54 14.90
C ASP A 157 -8.40 -6.99 15.90
N ASP A 158 -7.25 -7.49 15.39
CA ASP A 158 -6.17 -8.08 16.21
C ASP A 158 -4.76 -7.62 15.79
N GLY A 159 -4.69 -6.47 15.12
CA GLY A 159 -3.42 -5.87 14.67
C GLY A 159 -2.82 -6.57 13.47
N GLY A 160 -3.65 -7.16 12.61
CA GLY A 160 -3.23 -7.84 11.39
C GLY A 160 -2.73 -9.26 11.58
N LYS A 161 -2.94 -9.88 12.76
CA LYS A 161 -2.66 -11.30 12.94
C LYS A 161 -3.64 -12.16 12.14
N THR A 162 -4.88 -11.67 12.01
CA THR A 162 -5.89 -12.24 11.11
C THR A 162 -6.57 -11.14 10.29
N TRP A 163 -6.85 -11.45 9.03
CA TRP A 163 -7.52 -10.58 8.10
C TRP A 163 -8.79 -11.21 7.57
N THR A 164 -9.90 -10.48 7.66
CA THR A 164 -11.22 -10.91 7.19
C THR A 164 -11.62 -10.08 5.98
N ALA A 165 -11.95 -10.74 4.87
CA ALA A 165 -12.48 -10.06 3.69
C ALA A 165 -13.87 -9.49 4.01
N ARG A 166 -14.09 -8.23 3.62
CA ARG A 166 -15.38 -7.54 3.68
C ARG A 166 -15.75 -7.02 2.29
N GLN A 167 -17.01 -6.77 2.06
CA GLN A 167 -17.49 -6.11 0.85
C GLN A 167 -18.20 -4.83 1.25
N PRO A 168 -17.61 -3.65 1.04
CA PRO A 168 -18.36 -2.40 1.08
C PRO A 168 -19.35 -2.35 -0.10
N ALA A 169 -20.33 -1.48 -0.04
CA ALA A 169 -21.55 -1.46 -0.86
C ALA A 169 -21.37 -1.30 -2.39
N VAL A 170 -20.18 -1.27 -2.93
CA VAL A 170 -19.87 -1.08 -4.36
C VAL A 170 -18.98 -2.22 -4.83
N GLY A 171 -19.28 -2.76 -6.03
CA GLY A 171 -18.68 -3.95 -6.59
C GLY A 171 -17.16 -3.93 -6.83
N GLU A 172 -16.70 -4.69 -7.84
CA GLU A 172 -15.27 -4.92 -8.11
C GLU A 172 -14.58 -3.70 -8.75
N VAL A 173 -14.47 -2.58 -8.01
CA VAL A 173 -13.71 -1.38 -8.39
C VAL A 173 -12.37 -1.33 -7.66
N HIS A 174 -11.40 -0.58 -8.19
CA HIS A 174 -10.17 -0.32 -7.45
C HIS A 174 -10.44 0.70 -6.34
N TYR A 175 -10.13 0.33 -5.09
CA TYR A 175 -10.13 1.23 -3.94
C TYR A 175 -8.74 1.80 -3.77
N ASN A 176 -8.58 3.09 -4.10
CA ASN A 176 -7.27 3.71 -4.23
C ASN A 176 -6.71 4.24 -2.91
N ARG A 177 -7.56 4.85 -2.07
CA ARG A 177 -7.11 5.42 -0.79
C ARG A 177 -8.24 5.47 0.24
N ILE A 178 -7.89 5.17 1.50
CA ILE A 178 -8.76 5.33 2.68
C ILE A 178 -8.20 6.45 3.56
N THR A 179 -9.03 7.41 3.93
CA THR A 179 -8.61 8.59 4.70
C THR A 179 -9.54 8.78 5.90
N ALA A 180 -8.97 9.03 7.08
CA ALA A 180 -9.73 9.41 8.25
C ALA A 180 -10.07 10.89 8.24
N GLY A 181 -11.27 11.21 8.69
CA GLY A 181 -11.75 12.57 8.91
C GLY A 181 -12.13 12.83 10.37
N PRO A 182 -12.71 14.01 10.64
CA PRO A 182 -13.27 14.34 11.95
C PRO A 182 -14.32 13.32 12.41
N GLU A 183 -14.53 13.22 13.73
CA GLU A 183 -15.59 12.43 14.36
C GLU A 183 -15.54 10.92 14.05
N GLY A 184 -14.37 10.39 13.64
CA GLY A 184 -14.21 8.99 13.28
C GLY A 184 -14.79 8.61 11.91
N HIS A 185 -15.11 9.60 11.08
CA HIS A 185 -15.53 9.37 9.70
C HIS A 185 -14.35 8.80 8.88
N LEU A 186 -14.67 7.91 7.95
CA LEU A 186 -13.72 7.39 6.97
C LEU A 186 -14.23 7.65 5.56
N TYR A 187 -13.30 7.92 4.65
CA TYR A 187 -13.54 8.18 3.25
C TYR A 187 -12.72 7.23 2.41
N LEU A 188 -13.35 6.49 1.52
CA LEU A 188 -12.70 5.53 0.63
C LEU A 188 -12.90 5.97 -0.81
N ALA A 189 -11.82 6.52 -1.40
CA ALA A 189 -11.79 6.96 -2.78
C ALA A 189 -11.39 5.82 -3.72
N GLY A 190 -11.98 5.76 -4.91
CA GLY A 190 -11.73 4.70 -5.85
C GLY A 190 -12.06 5.01 -7.30
N GLU A 191 -12.01 3.99 -8.10
CA GLU A 191 -12.27 4.02 -9.53
C GLU A 191 -13.75 4.33 -9.83
N GLY A 192 -14.04 4.86 -11.04
CA GLY A 192 -15.41 5.12 -11.50
C GLY A 192 -16.14 6.16 -10.67
N GLY A 193 -15.46 7.18 -10.16
CA GLY A 193 -16.06 8.22 -9.30
C GLY A 193 -16.48 7.70 -7.92
N THR A 194 -15.99 6.53 -7.53
CA THR A 194 -16.35 5.93 -6.25
C THR A 194 -15.81 6.72 -5.08
N LEU A 195 -16.73 7.21 -4.23
CA LEU A 195 -16.46 7.70 -2.90
C LEU A 195 -17.41 7.01 -1.93
N LEU A 196 -16.87 6.19 -1.04
CA LEU A 196 -17.64 5.62 0.06
C LEU A 196 -17.33 6.39 1.35
N ILE A 197 -18.36 6.66 2.13
CA ILE A 197 -18.27 7.38 3.40
C ILE A 197 -18.79 6.46 4.50
N SER A 198 -18.01 6.31 5.55
CA SER A 198 -18.44 5.68 6.81
C SER A 198 -18.47 6.72 7.91
N THR A 199 -19.53 6.69 8.73
CA THR A 199 -19.70 7.54 9.91
C THR A 199 -19.61 6.75 11.21
N ASP A 200 -19.26 5.45 11.11
CA ASP A 200 -19.23 4.50 12.23
C ASP A 200 -17.91 3.70 12.27
N GLY A 201 -16.81 4.36 11.87
CA GLY A 201 -15.48 3.77 11.94
C GLY A 201 -15.24 2.60 10.97
N GLY A 202 -15.92 2.59 9.81
CA GLY A 202 -15.75 1.56 8.79
C GLY A 202 -16.63 0.33 8.96
N SER A 203 -17.58 0.35 9.90
CA SER A 203 -18.54 -0.74 10.08
C SER A 203 -19.55 -0.79 8.94
N ASN A 204 -20.05 0.37 8.52
CA ASN A 204 -20.94 0.54 7.38
C ASN A 204 -20.44 1.62 6.43
N TRP A 205 -20.71 1.45 5.14
CA TRP A 205 -20.28 2.35 4.10
C TRP A 205 -21.44 2.77 3.19
N THR A 206 -21.54 4.06 2.90
CA THR A 206 -22.54 4.62 2.00
C THR A 206 -21.84 5.30 0.83
N LYS A 207 -22.31 5.05 -0.39
CA LYS A 207 -21.80 5.70 -1.58
C LYS A 207 -22.29 7.14 -1.65
N SER A 208 -21.37 8.10 -1.86
CA SER A 208 -21.69 9.46 -2.22
C SER A 208 -21.80 9.57 -3.75
N GLU A 209 -22.78 10.30 -4.24
CA GLU A 209 -23.01 10.53 -5.67
C GLU A 209 -22.13 11.69 -6.17
N VAL A 210 -20.83 11.39 -6.36
CA VAL A 210 -19.89 12.35 -6.93
C VAL A 210 -20.19 12.50 -8.43
N PRO A 211 -20.41 13.72 -8.98
CA PRO A 211 -20.72 13.92 -10.41
C PRO A 211 -19.46 13.80 -11.29
N TYR A 212 -18.80 12.64 -11.22
CA TYR A 212 -17.59 12.32 -11.94
C TYR A 212 -17.44 10.81 -12.07
N GLU A 213 -17.09 10.31 -13.26
CA GLU A 213 -16.97 8.88 -13.56
C GLU A 213 -15.52 8.39 -13.68
N GLY A 214 -14.53 9.26 -13.48
CA GLY A 214 -13.13 8.89 -13.50
C GLY A 214 -12.63 8.47 -12.12
N SER A 215 -11.38 7.96 -12.05
CA SER A 215 -10.78 7.54 -10.78
C SER A 215 -10.52 8.72 -9.86
N LEU A 216 -10.95 8.58 -8.61
CA LEU A 216 -10.56 9.42 -7.48
C LEU A 216 -9.35 8.77 -6.79
N PHE A 217 -8.31 9.56 -6.54
CA PHE A 217 -7.09 9.08 -5.87
C PHE A 217 -7.01 9.48 -4.40
N GLY A 218 -7.92 10.34 -3.95
CA GLY A 218 -8.01 10.66 -2.54
C GLY A 218 -9.22 11.52 -2.20
N ALA A 219 -9.51 11.57 -0.91
CA ALA A 219 -10.46 12.47 -0.29
C ALA A 219 -9.73 13.20 0.84
N LEU A 220 -9.86 14.52 0.90
CA LEU A 220 -9.30 15.36 1.94
C LEU A 220 -10.46 15.93 2.77
N PRO A 221 -10.70 15.39 3.98
CA PRO A 221 -11.72 15.91 4.87
C PRO A 221 -11.35 17.32 5.38
N LEU A 222 -12.36 18.15 5.51
CA LEU A 222 -12.27 19.51 6.05
C LEU A 222 -13.13 19.60 7.33
N ASP A 223 -13.08 20.76 7.98
CA ASP A 223 -13.96 21.02 9.12
C ASP A 223 -15.42 21.14 8.67
N GLN A 224 -16.37 20.95 9.61
CA GLN A 224 -17.81 21.15 9.42
C GLN A 224 -18.43 20.37 8.25
N GLY A 225 -17.96 19.15 8.00
CA GLY A 225 -18.49 18.28 6.95
C GLY A 225 -18.01 18.58 5.54
N GLY A 226 -17.03 19.47 5.39
CA GLY A 226 -16.39 19.72 4.11
C GLY A 226 -15.54 18.56 3.64
N ILE A 227 -15.53 18.31 2.34
CA ILE A 227 -14.70 17.27 1.72
C ILE A 227 -14.20 17.77 0.38
N ILE A 228 -12.92 17.54 0.09
CA ILE A 228 -12.38 17.72 -1.26
C ILE A 228 -12.03 16.33 -1.78
N VAL A 229 -12.48 15.97 -2.99
CA VAL A 229 -12.01 14.79 -3.71
C VAL A 229 -11.20 15.21 -4.93
N TYR A 230 -10.19 14.44 -5.26
CA TYR A 230 -9.29 14.73 -6.37
C TYR A 230 -8.87 13.46 -7.09
N GLY A 231 -8.45 13.60 -8.35
CA GLY A 231 -8.10 12.40 -9.10
C GLY A 231 -7.62 12.63 -10.51
N LEU A 232 -8.07 11.76 -11.40
CA LEU A 232 -7.64 11.71 -12.77
C LEU A 232 -8.04 12.97 -13.54
N ARG A 233 -7.20 13.39 -14.50
CA ARG A 233 -7.44 14.54 -15.41
C ARG A 233 -7.67 15.88 -14.71
N GLY A 234 -7.05 16.10 -13.53
CA GLY A 234 -7.12 17.35 -12.81
C GLY A 234 -8.46 17.64 -12.14
N HIS A 235 -9.34 16.63 -12.03
CA HIS A 235 -10.62 16.83 -11.37
C HIS A 235 -10.43 17.05 -9.88
N ILE A 236 -10.96 18.16 -9.40
CA ILE A 236 -11.09 18.53 -7.99
C ILE A 236 -12.55 18.88 -7.77
N LEU A 237 -13.20 18.25 -6.83
CA LEU A 237 -14.57 18.56 -6.44
C LEU A 237 -14.63 18.79 -4.93
N ARG A 238 -15.47 19.74 -4.54
CA ARG A 238 -15.69 20.11 -3.14
C ARG A 238 -17.16 19.88 -2.76
N SER A 239 -17.35 19.32 -1.58
CA SER A 239 -18.63 19.28 -0.87
C SER A 239 -18.51 20.08 0.42
N ASP A 240 -19.59 20.74 0.85
CA ASP A 240 -19.72 21.43 2.14
C ASP A 240 -20.75 20.76 3.06
N ASP A 241 -21.31 19.62 2.65
CA ASP A 241 -22.45 18.97 3.28
C ASP A 241 -22.32 17.45 3.36
N HIS A 242 -21.15 16.99 3.83
CA HIS A 242 -20.83 15.56 4.03
C HIS A 242 -20.95 14.72 2.75
N GLY A 243 -20.70 15.32 1.57
CA GLY A 243 -20.73 14.60 0.30
C GLY A 243 -22.15 14.46 -0.32
N ALA A 244 -23.14 15.23 0.16
CA ALA A 244 -24.49 15.22 -0.41
C ALA A 244 -24.56 16.03 -1.73
N ASN A 245 -23.86 17.16 -1.80
CA ASN A 245 -23.76 17.99 -2.99
C ASN A 245 -22.31 18.32 -3.31
N TRP A 246 -22.00 18.46 -4.60
CA TRP A 246 -20.64 18.67 -5.07
C TRP A 246 -20.51 19.85 -6.01
N THR A 247 -19.48 20.66 -5.80
CA THR A 247 -19.09 21.77 -6.67
C THR A 247 -17.76 21.42 -7.35
N PRO A 248 -17.70 21.33 -8.68
CA PRO A 248 -16.46 21.10 -9.40
C PRO A 248 -15.59 22.36 -9.41
N HIS A 249 -14.28 22.16 -9.24
CA HIS A 249 -13.29 23.22 -9.47
C HIS A 249 -12.62 23.00 -10.83
N ASN A 250 -12.48 24.10 -11.60
CA ASN A 250 -11.73 24.07 -12.86
C ASN A 250 -10.23 24.22 -12.57
N SER A 251 -9.47 23.14 -12.64
CA SER A 251 -8.02 23.14 -12.39
C SER A 251 -7.18 23.71 -13.54
N GLU A 252 -7.81 24.04 -14.69
CA GLU A 252 -7.15 24.50 -15.92
C GLU A 252 -6.12 23.54 -16.51
N THR A 253 -5.95 22.36 -15.92
CA THR A 253 -5.04 21.32 -16.38
C THR A 253 -5.73 19.97 -16.45
N LYS A 254 -5.08 18.99 -17.09
CA LYS A 254 -5.55 17.61 -17.17
C LYS A 254 -4.56 16.64 -16.51
N VAL A 255 -3.75 17.11 -15.58
CA VAL A 255 -2.76 16.28 -14.90
C VAL A 255 -3.43 15.38 -13.85
N LEU A 256 -2.86 14.23 -13.61
CA LEU A 256 -3.25 13.37 -12.52
C LEU A 256 -2.90 14.04 -11.18
N ILE A 257 -3.82 14.03 -10.21
CA ILE A 257 -3.62 14.48 -8.83
C ILE A 257 -3.69 13.24 -7.92
N MET A 258 -2.64 12.95 -7.18
CA MET A 258 -2.53 11.73 -6.37
C MET A 258 -2.52 11.99 -4.87
N GLY A 259 -1.85 13.05 -4.40
CA GLY A 259 -1.72 13.38 -2.99
C GLY A 259 -2.44 14.65 -2.60
N GLY A 260 -2.91 14.72 -1.35
CA GLY A 260 -3.56 15.90 -0.80
C GLY A 260 -3.28 16.08 0.69
N LEU A 261 -2.98 17.31 1.09
CA LEU A 261 -2.62 17.63 2.47
C LEU A 261 -3.25 18.98 2.86
N ARG A 262 -3.79 19.04 4.06
CA ARG A 262 -4.12 20.29 4.75
C ARG A 262 -3.07 20.53 5.82
N LEU A 263 -2.35 21.65 5.70
CA LEU A 263 -1.33 22.03 6.65
C LEU A 263 -1.97 22.64 7.92
N LYS A 264 -1.21 22.66 9.00
CA LYS A 264 -1.61 23.24 10.30
C LYS A 264 -2.03 24.71 10.21
N ASN A 265 -1.47 25.45 9.27
CA ASN A 265 -1.85 26.85 9.00
C ASN A 265 -3.12 27.01 8.15
N GLY A 266 -3.76 25.90 7.76
CA GLY A 266 -4.99 25.87 6.97
C GLY A 266 -4.78 25.87 5.45
N LEU A 267 -3.54 26.05 4.96
CA LEU A 267 -3.24 25.92 3.52
C LEU A 267 -3.50 24.46 3.07
N ILE A 268 -4.21 24.33 1.96
CA ILE A 268 -4.39 23.03 1.30
C ILE A 268 -3.45 22.95 0.11
N ILE A 269 -2.80 21.83 -0.03
CA ILE A 269 -1.94 21.50 -1.17
C ILE A 269 -2.36 20.16 -1.74
N LEU A 270 -2.61 20.12 -3.06
CA LEU A 270 -2.78 18.89 -3.80
C LEU A 270 -1.59 18.73 -4.72
N GLY A 271 -0.98 17.54 -4.76
CA GLY A 271 0.19 17.22 -5.56
C GLY A 271 -0.13 16.23 -6.67
N GLY A 272 0.50 16.39 -7.82
CA GLY A 272 0.22 15.53 -8.96
C GLY A 272 1.36 15.39 -9.94
N GLN A 273 1.00 14.93 -11.11
CA GLN A 273 1.92 14.62 -12.20
C GLN A 273 2.72 15.84 -12.65
N GLY A 274 4.02 15.62 -12.94
CA GLY A 274 4.90 16.64 -13.51
C GLY A 274 5.20 17.82 -12.57
N GLY A 275 5.16 17.61 -11.25
CA GLY A 275 5.45 18.63 -10.25
C GLY A 275 4.40 19.74 -10.17
N ASN A 276 3.18 19.43 -10.61
CA ASN A 276 2.06 20.35 -10.50
C ASN A 276 1.47 20.29 -9.09
N PHE A 277 1.36 21.43 -8.43
CA PHE A 277 0.70 21.59 -7.15
C PHE A 277 -0.47 22.57 -7.27
N PHE A 278 -1.56 22.27 -6.58
CA PHE A 278 -2.74 23.13 -6.49
C PHE A 278 -2.86 23.62 -5.05
N LEU A 279 -2.76 24.91 -4.85
CA LEU A 279 -2.78 25.55 -3.53
C LEU A 279 -4.11 26.24 -3.28
N SER A 280 -4.71 26.03 -2.12
CA SER A 280 -5.90 26.75 -1.67
C SER A 280 -5.66 27.38 -0.30
N ARG A 281 -6.00 28.68 -0.19
CA ARG A 281 -5.92 29.47 1.06
C ARG A 281 -7.30 29.80 1.63
N ASP A 282 -8.36 29.29 1.00
CA ASP A 282 -9.77 29.58 1.32
C ASP A 282 -10.57 28.31 1.60
N SER A 283 -9.91 27.34 2.23
CA SER A 283 -10.48 26.02 2.57
C SER A 283 -10.98 25.22 1.36
N GLY A 284 -10.27 25.31 0.22
CA GLY A 284 -10.56 24.53 -0.97
C GLY A 284 -11.69 25.08 -1.85
N LYS A 285 -12.10 26.35 -1.66
CA LYS A 285 -13.07 26.99 -2.54
C LYS A 285 -12.45 27.37 -3.88
N THR A 286 -11.20 27.82 -3.85
CA THR A 286 -10.40 28.08 -5.05
C THR A 286 -9.02 27.45 -4.94
N PHE A 287 -8.44 27.11 -6.09
CA PHE A 287 -7.09 26.57 -6.18
C PHE A 287 -6.27 27.36 -7.20
N THR A 288 -5.01 27.60 -6.87
CA THR A 288 -4.04 28.22 -7.76
C THR A 288 -2.97 27.18 -8.11
N LEU A 289 -2.71 27.01 -9.40
CA LEU A 289 -1.62 26.17 -9.87
C LEU A 289 -0.28 26.77 -9.47
N TRP A 290 0.59 25.95 -8.88
CA TRP A 290 1.94 26.32 -8.51
C TRP A 290 2.92 25.23 -8.92
N GLN A 291 4.09 25.62 -9.40
CA GLN A 291 5.19 24.73 -9.74
C GLN A 291 6.46 25.26 -9.08
N GLN A 292 7.15 24.39 -8.36
CA GLN A 292 8.45 24.75 -7.80
C GLN A 292 9.51 24.71 -8.91
N THR A 293 10.30 25.76 -9.01
CA THR A 293 11.41 25.85 -9.96
C THR A 293 12.39 24.67 -9.74
N GLY A 294 12.69 23.95 -10.82
CA GLY A 294 13.59 22.78 -10.78
C GLY A 294 12.96 21.48 -10.27
N PHE A 295 11.65 21.48 -9.95
CA PHE A 295 10.91 20.28 -9.59
C PHE A 295 9.88 19.97 -10.67
N GLY A 296 10.05 18.88 -11.41
CA GLY A 296 9.19 18.54 -12.55
C GLY A 296 8.75 17.06 -12.56
N THR A 297 8.91 16.36 -11.45
CA THR A 297 8.56 14.94 -11.30
C THR A 297 7.20 14.78 -10.63
N SER A 298 6.56 13.63 -10.86
CA SER A 298 5.25 13.34 -10.28
C SER A 298 5.35 13.12 -8.76
N VAL A 299 4.35 13.62 -8.05
CA VAL A 299 4.15 13.47 -6.60
C VAL A 299 3.06 12.44 -6.36
N ALA A 300 3.36 11.43 -5.56
CA ALA A 300 2.41 10.40 -5.14
C ALA A 300 1.72 10.78 -3.82
N ASP A 301 2.49 11.24 -2.83
CA ASP A 301 1.95 11.70 -1.55
C ASP A 301 2.82 12.79 -0.91
N LEU A 302 2.30 13.42 0.16
CA LEU A 302 2.96 14.55 0.83
C LEU A 302 2.58 14.63 2.31
N ILE A 303 3.54 15.10 3.12
CA ILE A 303 3.35 15.31 4.55
C ILE A 303 3.99 16.63 5.00
N GLU A 304 3.37 17.29 5.99
CA GLU A 304 3.93 18.48 6.62
C GLU A 304 5.06 18.13 7.57
N ALA A 305 6.22 18.73 7.42
CA ALA A 305 7.31 18.68 8.38
C ALA A 305 7.05 19.64 9.56
N GLU A 306 7.78 19.46 10.67
CA GLU A 306 7.57 20.28 11.88
C GLU A 306 7.83 21.78 11.68
N ASP A 307 8.69 22.14 10.74
CA ASP A 307 9.00 23.53 10.38
C ASP A 307 8.04 24.16 9.39
N GLY A 308 6.95 23.44 9.03
CA GLY A 308 5.92 23.89 8.08
C GLY A 308 6.31 23.72 6.61
N SER A 309 7.49 23.20 6.29
CA SER A 309 7.80 22.73 4.94
C SER A 309 7.04 21.44 4.62
N VAL A 310 7.00 21.06 3.35
CA VAL A 310 6.34 19.82 2.92
C VAL A 310 7.40 18.84 2.42
N VAL A 311 7.29 17.60 2.85
CA VAL A 311 8.02 16.46 2.28
C VAL A 311 7.08 15.78 1.29
N THR A 312 7.52 15.66 0.04
CA THR A 312 6.83 14.92 -1.01
C THR A 312 7.53 13.61 -1.26
N VAL A 313 6.76 12.60 -1.65
CA VAL A 313 7.26 11.34 -2.20
C VAL A 313 6.70 11.12 -3.59
N GLY A 314 7.45 10.47 -4.48
CA GLY A 314 7.05 10.26 -5.87
C GLY A 314 8.19 9.74 -6.73
N GLU A 315 8.18 10.09 -8.01
CA GLU A 315 9.18 9.64 -9.00
C GLU A 315 10.62 10.07 -8.65
N ALA A 316 10.79 11.21 -7.99
CA ALA A 316 12.12 11.70 -7.55
C ALA A 316 12.53 11.17 -6.17
N GLY A 317 11.79 10.21 -5.61
CA GLY A 317 11.96 9.77 -4.23
C GLY A 317 11.39 10.77 -3.23
N ALA A 318 12.06 10.94 -2.09
CA ALA A 318 11.66 11.86 -1.04
C ALA A 318 12.33 13.23 -1.22
N VAL A 319 11.53 14.27 -1.38
CA VAL A 319 12.01 15.65 -1.64
C VAL A 319 11.30 16.62 -0.71
N ARG A 320 12.07 17.48 -0.04
CA ARG A 320 11.52 18.61 0.71
C ARG A 320 11.27 19.80 -0.20
N ILE A 321 10.08 20.37 -0.12
CA ILE A 321 9.71 21.58 -0.85
C ILE A 321 9.35 22.70 0.12
N LYS A 322 9.64 23.94 -0.28
CA LYS A 322 9.20 25.16 0.42
C LYS A 322 8.05 25.78 -0.34
N LEU A 323 6.94 25.94 0.34
CA LEU A 323 5.75 26.58 -0.25
C LEU A 323 5.96 28.10 -0.42
N PRO A 324 5.25 28.73 -1.39
CA PRO A 324 5.34 30.16 -1.67
C PRO A 324 4.68 31.05 -0.61
#